data_00da4b5174dd4e6e384015def92f4a71
#
_entry.id   00da4b5174dd4e6e384015def92f4a71
#
_cell.length_a   1.000
_cell.length_b   1.000
_cell.length_c   1.000
_cell.angle_alpha   90.00
_cell.angle_beta   90.00
_cell.angle_gamma   90.00
#
_symmetry.space_group_name_H-M   'P 1'
#
loop_
_entity.id
_entity.type
_entity.pdbx_description
1 polymer ?
#
loop_
_entity_poly.entity_id
_entity_poly.type
_entity_poly.pdbx_seq_one_letter_code
_entity_poly.pdbx_strand_id
1 'polypeptide(L)'
;MGLSCALGFGVDACLAQLKAGTVASRTWSVTDLEEPTSFPIYTFAGADSLADLSSAVALIERVVMEAVTEAGLSAAECAALPIFIGASAFSLDRESLDPANVAKPSALGVQSVLAYQQVAFVAQRLLGATGETFAFQTACTSSANAAVSAMRMIRQGAFPHALVLGVEIANLATMVGFSSLQLIAPALRPFDRDREGIVLGEGVGAVVLSADGGDGSGIRVREGGSNIDSYRVTTSNPDGVCIAALQESVLSRAGVAASDIRGIKAHGTGSPMNDAGEAAVIRRAFEVPPPICALKPYIGHTLGACGVNELVLMSAALRSGLFPATPGFRTEDPALGVAPTTVHGDAPDGHYLLNFFGFGGHNTILLLEKRS
;
A
#
# COMPACT_ATOMS: atom_id res chain seq x y z
N MET A 1 0.00 7.80 12.88
CA MET A 1 0.27 6.68 11.93
C MET A 1 0.54 5.42 12.72
N GLY A 2 0.17 4.25 12.19
CA GLY A 2 0.47 2.94 12.74
C GLY A 2 0.77 1.95 11.63
N LEU A 3 1.67 0.99 11.86
CA LEU A 3 2.08 0.01 10.86
C LEU A 3 2.53 -1.31 11.50
N SER A 4 2.08 -2.42 10.92
CA SER A 4 2.61 -3.76 11.18
C SER A 4 2.79 -4.48 9.84
N CYS A 5 3.98 -4.98 9.58
CA CYS A 5 4.34 -5.66 8.33
C CYS A 5 5.57 -6.55 8.52
N ALA A 6 6.15 -7.03 7.43
CA ALA A 6 7.35 -7.87 7.47
C ALA A 6 8.57 -7.19 8.13
N LEU A 7 8.65 -5.86 8.14
CA LEU A 7 9.73 -5.12 8.79
C LEU A 7 9.58 -5.03 10.32
N GLY A 8 8.37 -5.17 10.87
CA GLY A 8 8.18 -5.06 12.31
C GLY A 8 6.77 -4.67 12.71
N PHE A 9 6.63 -4.42 14.00
CA PHE A 9 5.42 -3.93 14.65
C PHE A 9 5.65 -2.51 15.18
N GLY A 10 4.91 -1.56 14.65
CA GLY A 10 5.03 -0.14 14.93
C GLY A 10 5.91 0.59 13.90
N VAL A 11 5.59 1.87 13.69
CA VAL A 11 6.21 2.72 12.66
C VAL A 11 7.72 2.84 12.86
N ASP A 12 8.17 3.07 14.10
CA ASP A 12 9.60 3.25 14.40
C ASP A 12 10.41 1.98 14.14
N ALA A 13 9.87 0.80 14.52
CA ALA A 13 10.53 -0.47 14.25
C ALA A 13 10.63 -0.75 12.74
N CYS A 14 9.55 -0.50 12.00
CA CYS A 14 9.53 -0.64 10.54
C CYS A 14 10.53 0.33 9.88
N LEU A 15 10.60 1.58 10.34
CA LEU A 15 11.56 2.56 9.84
C LEU A 15 13.00 2.15 10.11
N ALA A 16 13.29 1.62 11.31
CA ALA A 16 14.64 1.15 11.66
C ALA A 16 15.09 0.01 10.73
N GLN A 17 14.21 -0.95 10.43
CA GLN A 17 14.51 -2.06 9.52
C GLN A 17 14.62 -1.59 8.05
N LEU A 18 13.81 -0.61 7.63
CA LEU A 18 13.95 0.02 6.32
C LEU A 18 15.32 0.68 6.18
N LYS A 19 15.75 1.46 7.19
CA LYS A 19 17.09 2.09 7.22
C LYS A 19 18.23 1.08 7.19
N ALA A 20 18.02 -0.10 7.78
CA ALA A 20 18.98 -1.20 7.74
C ALA A 20 18.99 -1.95 6.39
N GLY A 21 18.08 -1.62 5.47
CA GLY A 21 17.97 -2.32 4.18
C GLY A 21 17.44 -3.74 4.30
N THR A 22 16.68 -4.05 5.36
CA THR A 22 16.19 -5.42 5.64
C THR A 22 15.20 -5.86 4.58
N VAL A 23 15.45 -7.05 4.01
CA VAL A 23 14.54 -7.78 3.11
C VAL A 23 14.21 -9.11 3.76
N ALA A 24 12.96 -9.31 4.17
CA ALA A 24 12.55 -10.43 5.02
C ALA A 24 11.49 -11.32 4.35
N SER A 25 11.67 -11.66 3.08
CA SER A 25 10.81 -12.66 2.43
C SER A 25 11.06 -14.05 2.99
N ARG A 26 10.02 -14.86 3.08
CA ARG A 26 10.04 -16.23 3.55
C ARG A 26 9.40 -17.16 2.51
N THR A 27 9.53 -18.47 2.72
CA THR A 27 8.81 -19.46 1.94
C THR A 27 7.62 -19.97 2.76
N TRP A 28 6.43 -19.84 2.22
CA TRP A 28 5.24 -20.46 2.77
C TRP A 28 4.95 -21.75 2.00
N SER A 29 4.93 -22.88 2.71
CA SER A 29 4.65 -24.20 2.13
C SER A 29 3.22 -24.61 2.49
N VAL A 30 2.46 -24.99 1.47
CA VAL A 30 1.11 -25.51 1.58
C VAL A 30 1.17 -27.02 1.27
N THR A 31 0.99 -27.85 2.30
CA THR A 31 1.10 -29.30 2.22
C THR A 31 -0.23 -30.02 1.98
N ASP A 32 -1.35 -29.33 2.22
CA ASP A 32 -2.70 -29.90 2.17
C ASP A 32 -3.34 -29.86 0.78
N LEU A 33 -2.55 -29.50 -0.24
CA LEU A 33 -2.94 -29.59 -1.65
C LEU A 33 -2.54 -30.94 -2.23
N GLU A 34 -3.21 -31.38 -3.29
CA GLU A 34 -2.84 -32.61 -4.02
C GLU A 34 -1.36 -32.64 -4.42
N GLU A 35 -0.82 -31.46 -4.78
CA GLU A 35 0.62 -31.26 -4.98
C GLU A 35 1.12 -30.21 -3.98
N PRO A 36 2.02 -30.56 -3.04
CA PRO A 36 2.63 -29.62 -2.12
C PRO A 36 3.27 -28.45 -2.88
N THR A 37 2.87 -27.26 -2.55
CA THR A 37 3.32 -26.03 -3.26
C THR A 37 3.92 -25.06 -2.28
N SER A 38 4.96 -24.34 -2.70
CA SER A 38 5.62 -23.31 -1.89
C SER A 38 5.62 -21.96 -2.59
N PHE A 39 5.36 -20.91 -1.83
CA PHE A 39 5.31 -19.54 -2.32
C PHE A 39 6.28 -18.65 -1.54
N PRO A 40 7.04 -17.78 -2.21
CA PRO A 40 7.71 -16.67 -1.54
C PRO A 40 6.67 -15.69 -1.02
N ILE A 41 6.85 -15.19 0.19
CA ILE A 41 5.92 -14.25 0.83
C ILE A 41 6.62 -13.39 1.89
N TYR A 42 6.10 -12.20 2.13
CA TYR A 42 6.46 -11.36 3.26
C TYR A 42 5.36 -11.48 4.33
N THR A 43 5.61 -12.29 5.35
CA THR A 43 4.71 -12.41 6.51
C THR A 43 5.02 -11.34 7.54
N PHE A 44 4.12 -11.14 8.52
CA PHE A 44 4.42 -10.28 9.67
C PHE A 44 5.73 -10.69 10.36
N ALA A 45 6.47 -9.72 10.86
CA ALA A 45 7.77 -9.95 11.49
C ALA A 45 7.67 -10.95 12.65
N GLY A 46 8.56 -11.96 12.65
CA GLY A 46 8.58 -13.00 13.68
C GLY A 46 7.46 -14.06 13.57
N ALA A 47 6.55 -13.95 12.61
CA ALA A 47 5.50 -14.95 12.42
C ALA A 47 6.05 -16.19 11.67
N ASP A 48 5.85 -17.38 12.26
CA ASP A 48 6.21 -18.65 11.61
C ASP A 48 5.10 -19.17 10.68
N SER A 49 3.91 -18.59 10.77
CA SER A 49 2.74 -18.90 9.93
C SER A 49 2.01 -17.62 9.54
N LEU A 50 1.07 -17.73 8.59
CA LEU A 50 0.14 -16.65 8.30
C LEU A 50 -0.68 -16.29 9.54
N ALA A 51 -1.11 -15.02 9.63
CA ALA A 51 -1.95 -14.56 10.71
C ALA A 51 -3.31 -15.29 10.70
N ASP A 52 -3.69 -15.82 11.85
CA ASP A 52 -5.06 -16.27 12.08
C ASP A 52 -6.00 -15.09 12.43
N LEU A 53 -7.29 -15.36 12.59
CA LEU A 53 -8.26 -14.32 12.89
C LEU A 53 -7.94 -13.56 14.18
N SER A 54 -7.54 -14.24 15.24
CA SER A 54 -7.24 -13.59 16.53
C SER A 54 -6.00 -12.72 16.45
N SER A 55 -4.97 -13.19 15.78
CA SER A 55 -3.74 -12.43 15.51
C SER A 55 -4.03 -11.22 14.63
N ALA A 56 -4.86 -11.38 13.60
CA ALA A 56 -5.25 -10.27 12.71
C ALA A 56 -6.03 -9.18 13.47
N VAL A 57 -6.95 -9.55 14.36
CA VAL A 57 -7.68 -8.60 15.22
C VAL A 57 -6.71 -7.84 16.12
N ALA A 58 -5.81 -8.54 16.80
CA ALA A 58 -4.81 -7.91 17.68
C ALA A 58 -3.88 -6.95 16.92
N LEU A 59 -3.51 -7.28 15.69
CA LEU A 59 -2.71 -6.40 14.82
C LEU A 59 -3.48 -5.14 14.43
N ILE A 60 -4.76 -5.27 14.07
CA ILE A 60 -5.62 -4.12 13.73
C ILE A 60 -5.76 -3.20 14.96
N GLU A 61 -6.08 -3.77 16.13
CA GLU A 61 -6.20 -3.00 17.38
C GLU A 61 -4.92 -2.22 17.70
N ARG A 62 -3.77 -2.89 17.64
CA ARG A 62 -2.46 -2.30 17.87
C ARG A 62 -2.18 -1.12 16.92
N VAL A 63 -2.36 -1.33 15.62
CA VAL A 63 -2.06 -0.35 14.58
C VAL A 63 -3.00 0.86 14.66
N VAL A 64 -4.28 0.63 14.94
CA VAL A 64 -5.27 1.70 15.17
C VAL A 64 -4.90 2.53 16.40
N MET A 65 -4.57 1.88 17.52
CA MET A 65 -4.17 2.58 18.75
C MET A 65 -2.89 3.38 18.58
N GLU A 66 -1.90 2.84 17.85
CA GLU A 66 -0.67 3.58 17.52
C GLU A 66 -1.01 4.86 16.75
N ALA A 67 -1.86 4.77 15.72
CA ALA A 67 -2.23 5.90 14.88
C ALA A 67 -3.00 6.99 15.61
N VAL A 68 -3.99 6.63 16.44
CA VAL A 68 -4.80 7.62 17.16
C VAL A 68 -4.04 8.23 18.35
N THR A 69 -3.14 7.46 18.97
CA THR A 69 -2.27 7.97 20.05
C THR A 69 -1.26 8.98 19.50
N GLU A 70 -0.61 8.70 18.38
CA GLU A 70 0.29 9.65 17.72
C GLU A 70 -0.46 10.92 17.27
N ALA A 71 -1.71 10.79 16.84
CA ALA A 71 -2.54 11.92 16.42
C ALA A 71 -3.00 12.77 17.63
N GLY A 72 -2.84 12.29 18.85
CA GLY A 72 -3.23 13.01 20.07
C GLY A 72 -4.74 13.21 20.22
N LEU A 73 -5.56 12.34 19.60
CA LEU A 73 -7.02 12.49 19.64
C LEU A 73 -7.59 12.16 21.01
N SER A 74 -8.51 12.99 21.46
CA SER A 74 -9.32 12.74 22.66
C SER A 74 -10.30 11.59 22.43
N ALA A 75 -10.85 11.02 23.50
CA ALA A 75 -11.87 9.98 23.40
C ALA A 75 -13.13 10.44 22.62
N ALA A 76 -13.51 11.71 22.74
CA ALA A 76 -14.63 12.29 22.01
C ALA A 76 -14.35 12.38 20.51
N GLU A 77 -13.14 12.80 20.12
CA GLU A 77 -12.71 12.82 18.72
C GLU A 77 -12.61 11.40 18.15
N CYS A 78 -12.06 10.44 18.91
CA CYS A 78 -12.05 9.02 18.51
C CYS A 78 -13.46 8.48 18.27
N ALA A 79 -14.43 8.81 19.14
CA ALA A 79 -15.82 8.39 18.99
C ALA A 79 -16.51 9.00 17.76
N ALA A 80 -16.06 10.16 17.29
CA ALA A 80 -16.59 10.85 16.11
C ALA A 80 -15.86 10.49 14.81
N LEU A 81 -14.77 9.69 14.84
CA LEU A 81 -13.97 9.38 13.65
C LEU A 81 -14.76 8.61 12.60
N PRO A 82 -14.85 9.08 11.37
CA PRO A 82 -15.21 8.25 10.24
C PRO A 82 -14.03 7.32 9.89
N ILE A 83 -14.35 6.10 9.46
CA ILE A 83 -13.37 5.06 9.16
C ILE A 83 -13.41 4.74 7.66
N PHE A 84 -12.27 4.82 7.00
CA PHE A 84 -12.07 4.50 5.59
C PHE A 84 -11.20 3.25 5.51
N ILE A 85 -11.72 2.16 4.91
CA ILE A 85 -11.03 0.87 4.85
C ILE A 85 -10.72 0.52 3.41
N GLY A 86 -9.47 0.16 3.14
CA GLY A 86 -9.04 -0.38 1.86
C GLY A 86 -8.40 -1.75 2.01
N ALA A 87 -8.87 -2.70 1.19
CA ALA A 87 -8.36 -4.05 1.14
C ALA A 87 -8.71 -4.69 -0.21
N SER A 88 -8.04 -5.78 -0.60
CA SER A 88 -8.32 -6.43 -1.88
C SER A 88 -9.08 -7.73 -1.75
N ALA A 89 -8.72 -8.56 -0.80
CA ALA A 89 -9.37 -9.83 -0.55
C ALA A 89 -9.28 -10.15 0.95
N PHE A 90 -10.42 -10.37 1.56
CA PHE A 90 -10.47 -10.89 2.90
C PHE A 90 -10.94 -12.35 2.87
N SER A 91 -10.04 -13.23 3.25
CA SER A 91 -10.40 -14.45 3.93
C SER A 91 -9.55 -14.48 5.19
N LEU A 92 -10.11 -14.03 6.29
CA LEU A 92 -9.48 -14.13 7.61
C LEU A 92 -9.60 -15.54 8.19
N ASP A 93 -10.28 -16.44 7.50
CA ASP A 93 -10.55 -17.79 7.95
C ASP A 93 -9.87 -18.82 7.04
N ARG A 94 -8.88 -19.54 7.60
CA ARG A 94 -8.21 -20.65 6.93
C ARG A 94 -9.15 -21.83 6.65
N GLU A 95 -10.14 -22.06 7.49
CA GLU A 95 -11.11 -23.16 7.33
C GLU A 95 -12.02 -22.96 6.12
N SER A 96 -12.19 -21.72 5.65
CA SER A 96 -12.95 -21.44 4.43
C SER A 96 -12.27 -21.92 3.15
N LEU A 97 -11.01 -22.29 3.23
CA LEU A 97 -10.18 -22.78 2.12
C LEU A 97 -10.04 -24.32 2.11
N ASP A 98 -10.67 -25.02 3.04
CA ASP A 98 -10.79 -26.47 2.94
C ASP A 98 -11.46 -26.83 1.60
N PRO A 99 -10.80 -27.63 0.73
CA PRO A 99 -11.37 -28.09 -0.53
C PRO A 99 -12.77 -28.70 -0.39
N ALA A 100 -13.09 -29.31 0.75
CA ALA A 100 -14.42 -29.79 1.09
C ALA A 100 -15.45 -28.66 1.26
N ASN A 101 -15.00 -27.43 1.58
CA ASN A 101 -15.85 -26.23 1.74
C ASN A 101 -15.89 -25.37 0.48
N VAL A 102 -14.90 -25.46 -0.42
CA VAL A 102 -14.91 -24.76 -1.74
C VAL A 102 -16.07 -25.20 -2.62
N ALA A 103 -16.59 -26.42 -2.41
CA ALA A 103 -17.80 -26.91 -3.07
C ALA A 103 -19.10 -26.21 -2.64
N LYS A 104 -19.05 -25.28 -1.66
CA LYS A 104 -20.19 -24.49 -1.20
C LYS A 104 -20.00 -23.00 -1.56
N PRO A 105 -20.37 -22.58 -2.79
CA PRO A 105 -20.13 -21.20 -3.28
C PRO A 105 -20.70 -20.08 -2.39
N SER A 106 -21.74 -20.41 -1.59
CA SER A 106 -22.38 -19.46 -0.67
C SER A 106 -21.50 -19.04 0.52
N ALA A 107 -20.51 -19.84 0.90
CA ALA A 107 -19.65 -19.55 2.04
C ALA A 107 -18.56 -18.50 1.70
N LEU A 108 -17.99 -18.55 0.49
CA LEU A 108 -16.94 -17.62 0.05
C LEU A 108 -17.44 -16.18 -0.11
N GLY A 109 -18.66 -16.00 -0.65
CA GLY A 109 -19.26 -14.67 -0.85
C GLY A 109 -19.68 -13.99 0.46
N VAL A 110 -20.20 -14.76 1.41
CA VAL A 110 -20.65 -14.24 2.70
C VAL A 110 -19.46 -13.89 3.61
N GLN A 111 -18.38 -14.67 3.55
CA GLN A 111 -17.19 -14.43 4.38
C GLN A 111 -16.38 -13.21 3.94
N SER A 112 -16.28 -12.90 2.65
CA SER A 112 -15.61 -11.69 2.19
C SER A 112 -16.34 -10.42 2.64
N VAL A 113 -17.65 -10.43 2.69
CA VAL A 113 -18.47 -9.29 3.21
C VAL A 113 -18.34 -9.18 4.73
N LEU A 114 -18.34 -10.32 5.43
CA LEU A 114 -18.15 -10.36 6.88
C LEU A 114 -16.77 -9.82 7.30
N ALA A 115 -15.73 -10.01 6.50
CA ALA A 115 -14.38 -9.56 6.82
C ALA A 115 -14.25 -8.02 6.84
N TYR A 116 -14.80 -7.30 5.88
CA TYR A 116 -14.85 -5.82 5.95
C TYR A 116 -15.62 -5.35 7.16
N GLN A 117 -16.76 -5.98 7.46
CA GLN A 117 -17.55 -5.69 8.65
C GLN A 117 -16.78 -5.98 9.93
N GLN A 118 -15.99 -7.05 9.98
CA GLN A 118 -15.17 -7.39 11.14
C GLN A 118 -14.08 -6.33 11.38
N VAL A 119 -13.36 -5.89 10.35
CA VAL A 119 -12.36 -4.82 10.47
C VAL A 119 -13.00 -3.53 10.95
N ALA A 120 -14.13 -3.14 10.35
CA ALA A 120 -14.89 -1.98 10.78
C ALA A 120 -15.34 -2.10 12.25
N PHE A 121 -15.91 -3.26 12.61
CA PHE A 121 -16.40 -3.54 13.96
C PHE A 121 -15.27 -3.50 15.00
N VAL A 122 -14.10 -4.07 14.69
CA VAL A 122 -12.93 -4.02 15.57
C VAL A 122 -12.51 -2.58 15.83
N ALA A 123 -12.34 -1.78 14.78
CA ALA A 123 -11.93 -0.39 14.90
C ALA A 123 -13.00 0.47 15.62
N GLN A 124 -14.29 0.30 15.27
CA GLN A 124 -15.40 1.00 15.93
C GLN A 124 -15.49 0.67 17.42
N ARG A 125 -15.43 -0.62 17.76
CA ARG A 125 -15.48 -1.09 19.14
C ARG A 125 -14.30 -0.56 19.97
N LEU A 126 -13.10 -0.61 19.38
CA LEU A 126 -11.88 -0.15 20.05
C LEU A 126 -11.93 1.33 20.37
N LEU A 127 -12.42 2.15 19.44
CA LEU A 127 -12.45 3.61 19.54
C LEU A 127 -13.74 4.15 20.14
N GLY A 128 -14.76 3.31 20.37
CA GLY A 128 -16.11 3.76 20.63
C GLY A 128 -16.71 4.55 19.47
N ALA A 129 -16.20 4.34 18.24
CA ALA A 129 -16.56 5.15 17.09
C ALA A 129 -17.98 4.84 16.61
N THR A 130 -18.76 5.91 16.42
CA THR A 130 -20.13 5.88 15.87
C THR A 130 -20.23 6.58 14.52
N GLY A 131 -19.09 7.06 14.00
CA GLY A 131 -18.99 7.70 12.70
C GLY A 131 -19.24 6.76 11.51
N GLU A 132 -19.34 7.35 10.33
CA GLU A 132 -19.56 6.61 9.09
C GLU A 132 -18.35 5.71 8.77
N THR A 133 -18.63 4.59 8.11
CA THR A 133 -17.58 3.68 7.61
C THR A 133 -17.69 3.51 6.11
N PHE A 134 -16.57 3.71 5.42
CA PHE A 134 -16.44 3.59 3.98
C PHE A 134 -15.47 2.46 3.65
N ALA A 135 -15.87 1.55 2.75
CA ALA A 135 -15.04 0.45 2.27
C ALA A 135 -14.69 0.63 0.80
N PHE A 136 -13.42 0.44 0.47
CA PHE A 136 -12.87 0.57 -0.89
C PHE A 136 -12.28 -0.77 -1.34
N GLN A 137 -12.75 -1.26 -2.48
CA GLN A 137 -12.27 -2.47 -3.13
C GLN A 137 -11.92 -2.17 -4.59
N THR A 138 -10.76 -1.58 -4.80
CA THR A 138 -10.20 -1.21 -6.10
C THR A 138 -8.85 -1.89 -6.32
N ALA A 139 -8.78 -3.18 -6.01
CA ALA A 139 -7.58 -4.02 -6.05
C ALA A 139 -6.41 -3.35 -5.28
N CYS A 140 -5.21 -3.29 -5.88
CA CYS A 140 -4.01 -2.76 -5.22
C CYS A 140 -4.07 -1.24 -4.92
N THR A 141 -5.10 -0.52 -5.34
CA THR A 141 -5.28 0.90 -5.04
C THR A 141 -6.28 1.18 -3.92
N SER A 142 -6.87 0.14 -3.30
CA SER A 142 -7.99 0.26 -2.37
C SER A 142 -7.72 1.26 -1.24
N SER A 143 -6.67 1.07 -0.47
CA SER A 143 -6.37 1.96 0.66
C SER A 143 -5.80 3.32 0.24
N ALA A 144 -5.19 3.43 -0.93
CA ALA A 144 -4.82 4.72 -1.51
C ALA A 144 -6.08 5.52 -1.91
N ASN A 145 -7.10 4.87 -2.50
CA ASN A 145 -8.38 5.49 -2.81
C ASN A 145 -9.16 5.87 -1.54
N ALA A 146 -9.07 5.07 -0.50
CA ALA A 146 -9.59 5.41 0.83
C ALA A 146 -8.95 6.71 1.35
N ALA A 147 -7.62 6.85 1.26
CA ALA A 147 -6.91 8.06 1.67
C ALA A 147 -7.29 9.28 0.83
N VAL A 148 -7.40 9.14 -0.51
CA VAL A 148 -7.87 10.23 -1.38
C VAL A 148 -9.28 10.68 -1.02
N SER A 149 -10.17 9.73 -0.74
CA SER A 149 -11.56 10.04 -0.38
C SER A 149 -11.66 10.73 0.97
N ALA A 150 -10.97 10.22 1.99
CA ALA A 150 -10.89 10.84 3.31
C ALA A 150 -10.34 12.28 3.23
N MET A 151 -9.21 12.47 2.52
CA MET A 151 -8.63 13.80 2.30
C MET A 151 -9.64 14.78 1.67
N ARG A 152 -10.38 14.34 0.63
CA ARG A 152 -11.37 15.19 -0.04
C ARG A 152 -12.52 15.57 0.86
N MET A 153 -13.05 14.62 1.63
CA MET A 153 -14.16 14.88 2.56
C MET A 153 -13.73 15.79 3.71
N ILE A 154 -12.52 15.63 4.24
CA ILE A 154 -11.94 16.56 5.21
C ILE A 154 -11.84 17.97 4.62
N ARG A 155 -11.33 18.13 3.40
CA ARG A 155 -11.23 19.44 2.73
C ARG A 155 -12.58 20.10 2.47
N GLN A 156 -13.62 19.30 2.25
CA GLN A 156 -14.99 19.78 2.11
C GLN A 156 -15.64 20.14 3.46
N GLY A 157 -14.94 19.91 4.57
CA GLY A 157 -15.44 20.21 5.93
C GLY A 157 -16.44 19.20 6.44
N ALA A 158 -16.52 17.98 5.85
CA ALA A 158 -17.42 16.95 6.34
C ALA A 158 -17.07 16.49 7.76
N PHE A 159 -15.77 16.43 8.08
CA PHE A 159 -15.23 16.12 9.41
C PHE A 159 -13.81 16.65 9.55
N PRO A 160 -13.35 16.92 10.81
CA PRO A 160 -12.00 17.44 11.05
C PRO A 160 -10.92 16.37 10.92
N HIS A 161 -11.24 15.11 11.23
CA HIS A 161 -10.33 13.98 11.24
C HIS A 161 -10.96 12.77 10.59
N ALA A 162 -10.16 11.88 10.02
CA ALA A 162 -10.59 10.58 9.50
C ALA A 162 -9.51 9.52 9.76
N LEU A 163 -9.93 8.31 10.14
CA LEU A 163 -9.06 7.14 10.23
C LEU A 163 -9.09 6.41 8.88
N VAL A 164 -7.92 6.20 8.28
CA VAL A 164 -7.79 5.39 7.07
C VAL A 164 -7.01 4.13 7.41
N LEU A 165 -7.59 2.97 7.09
CA LEU A 165 -7.04 1.65 7.34
C LEU A 165 -6.72 0.94 6.02
N GLY A 166 -5.56 0.30 5.98
CA GLY A 166 -5.20 -0.67 4.96
C GLY A 166 -4.94 -2.02 5.63
N VAL A 167 -5.68 -3.05 5.26
CA VAL A 167 -5.55 -4.39 5.87
C VAL A 167 -5.42 -5.43 4.77
N GLU A 168 -4.34 -6.21 4.81
CA GLU A 168 -4.17 -7.36 3.92
C GLU A 168 -3.51 -8.49 4.70
N ILE A 169 -4.24 -9.59 4.81
CA ILE A 169 -3.79 -10.84 5.41
C ILE A 169 -3.68 -11.87 4.28
N ALA A 170 -2.55 -12.53 4.20
CA ALA A 170 -2.32 -13.52 3.16
C ALA A 170 -3.30 -14.69 3.28
N ASN A 171 -3.79 -15.15 2.13
CA ASN A 171 -4.68 -16.28 2.06
C ASN A 171 -4.36 -17.15 0.83
N LEU A 172 -4.71 -18.44 0.91
CA LEU A 172 -4.39 -19.42 -0.12
C LEU A 172 -5.06 -19.09 -1.47
N ALA A 173 -6.31 -18.63 -1.46
CA ALA A 173 -7.02 -18.31 -2.70
C ALA A 173 -6.31 -17.21 -3.51
N THR A 174 -5.85 -16.17 -2.85
CA THR A 174 -5.07 -15.10 -3.48
C THR A 174 -3.72 -15.62 -3.99
N MET A 175 -2.99 -16.39 -3.17
CA MET A 175 -1.69 -16.95 -3.58
C MET A 175 -1.80 -17.85 -4.79
N VAL A 176 -2.75 -18.78 -4.78
CA VAL A 176 -3.01 -19.71 -5.91
C VAL A 176 -3.49 -18.92 -7.14
N GLY A 177 -4.35 -17.92 -6.95
CA GLY A 177 -4.83 -17.07 -8.05
C GLY A 177 -3.68 -16.34 -8.77
N PHE A 178 -2.79 -15.69 -8.03
CA PHE A 178 -1.62 -15.02 -8.63
C PHE A 178 -0.62 -16.02 -9.22
N SER A 179 -0.44 -17.18 -8.60
CA SER A 179 0.41 -18.26 -9.14
C SER A 179 -0.14 -18.81 -10.45
N SER A 180 -1.45 -19.04 -10.53
CA SER A 180 -2.11 -19.52 -11.76
C SER A 180 -1.98 -18.52 -12.93
N LEU A 181 -1.88 -17.24 -12.62
CA LEU A 181 -1.58 -16.17 -13.59
C LEU A 181 -0.09 -16.06 -13.93
N GLN A 182 0.77 -16.90 -13.34
CA GLN A 182 2.22 -16.86 -13.51
C GLN A 182 2.85 -15.50 -13.13
N LEU A 183 2.33 -14.86 -12.09
CA LEU A 183 2.77 -13.54 -11.65
C LEU A 183 3.68 -13.60 -10.43
N ILE A 184 3.78 -14.75 -9.74
CA ILE A 184 4.64 -14.89 -8.57
C ILE A 184 6.08 -15.11 -9.01
N ALA A 185 6.97 -14.28 -8.51
CA ALA A 185 8.41 -14.36 -8.74
C ALA A 185 9.15 -14.83 -7.48
N PRO A 186 10.35 -15.41 -7.60
CA PRO A 186 11.13 -15.83 -6.44
C PRO A 186 11.65 -14.65 -5.61
N ALA A 187 11.76 -13.46 -6.20
CA ALA A 187 12.20 -12.25 -5.53
C ALA A 187 11.63 -10.99 -6.20
N LEU A 188 11.46 -9.93 -5.41
CA LEU A 188 11.05 -8.61 -5.91
C LEU A 188 12.26 -7.86 -6.47
N ARG A 189 12.18 -7.49 -7.75
CA ARG A 189 13.20 -6.72 -8.47
C ARG A 189 12.57 -5.59 -9.30
N PRO A 190 11.99 -4.57 -8.66
CA PRO A 190 11.36 -3.48 -9.41
C PRO A 190 12.33 -2.80 -10.36
N PHE A 191 11.89 -2.60 -11.61
CA PHE A 191 12.63 -1.97 -12.72
C PHE A 191 13.90 -2.70 -13.17
N ASP A 192 14.27 -3.81 -12.53
CA ASP A 192 15.44 -4.60 -12.93
C ASP A 192 15.19 -5.26 -14.30
N ARG A 193 16.27 -5.43 -15.07
CA ARG A 193 16.19 -6.13 -16.37
C ARG A 193 15.69 -7.56 -16.22
N ASP A 194 16.11 -8.23 -15.15
CA ASP A 194 15.78 -9.62 -14.86
C ASP A 194 14.58 -9.75 -13.90
N ARG A 195 13.64 -8.76 -13.91
CA ARG A 195 12.39 -8.82 -13.16
C ARG A 195 11.44 -9.85 -13.75
N GLU A 196 10.79 -10.64 -12.92
CA GLU A 196 9.96 -11.76 -13.35
C GLU A 196 8.51 -11.68 -12.85
N GLY A 197 8.23 -10.85 -11.83
CA GLY A 197 6.91 -10.76 -11.23
C GLY A 197 6.93 -10.20 -9.81
N ILE A 198 5.90 -10.55 -9.05
CA ILE A 198 5.62 -10.02 -7.72
C ILE A 198 5.90 -11.05 -6.62
N VAL A 199 6.12 -10.57 -5.41
CA VAL A 199 6.02 -11.37 -4.18
C VAL A 199 4.99 -10.70 -3.28
N LEU A 200 3.98 -11.45 -2.85
CA LEU A 200 2.93 -10.91 -1.99
C LEU A 200 3.42 -10.69 -0.56
N GLY A 201 2.69 -9.85 0.17
CA GLY A 201 3.00 -9.55 1.56
C GLY A 201 1.76 -9.29 2.40
N GLU A 202 1.89 -9.51 3.70
CA GLU A 202 0.91 -9.13 4.70
C GLU A 202 1.20 -7.73 5.24
N GLY A 203 0.17 -6.99 5.60
CA GLY A 203 0.34 -5.70 6.23
C GLY A 203 -0.95 -5.10 6.75
N VAL A 204 -0.84 -4.44 7.89
CA VAL A 204 -1.89 -3.62 8.48
C VAL A 204 -1.30 -2.23 8.72
N GLY A 205 -1.91 -1.22 8.13
CA GLY A 205 -1.52 0.17 8.30
C GLY A 205 -2.71 1.04 8.67
N ALA A 206 -2.44 2.08 9.44
CA ALA A 206 -3.41 3.09 9.81
C ALA A 206 -2.81 4.49 9.72
N VAL A 207 -3.60 5.44 9.25
CA VAL A 207 -3.26 6.87 9.30
C VAL A 207 -4.47 7.68 9.71
N VAL A 208 -4.29 8.58 10.65
CA VAL A 208 -5.25 9.64 10.93
C VAL A 208 -4.89 10.82 10.02
N LEU A 209 -5.82 11.19 9.17
CA LEU A 209 -5.76 12.43 8.39
C LEU A 209 -6.51 13.52 9.13
N SER A 210 -5.95 14.72 9.20
CA SER A 210 -6.52 15.87 9.91
C SER A 210 -6.56 17.11 9.03
N ALA A 211 -7.60 17.92 9.17
CA ALA A 211 -7.73 19.23 8.52
C ALA A 211 -6.68 20.21 9.02
N ASP A 212 -6.43 20.18 10.33
CA ASP A 212 -5.44 21.02 10.97
C ASP A 212 -4.04 20.44 10.80
N GLY A 213 -3.15 21.20 10.17
CA GLY A 213 -1.76 20.86 9.93
C GLY A 213 -0.80 21.34 11.02
N GLY A 214 -1.30 21.75 12.17
CA GLY A 214 -0.47 22.30 13.25
C GLY A 214 0.35 23.51 12.81
N ASP A 215 1.64 23.55 13.18
CA ASP A 215 2.59 24.63 12.85
C ASP A 215 3.03 24.62 11.36
N GLY A 216 2.53 23.68 10.60
CA GLY A 216 2.85 23.55 9.16
C GLY A 216 4.03 22.64 8.86
N SER A 217 4.74 22.13 9.87
CA SER A 217 5.81 21.16 9.70
C SER A 217 5.29 19.74 9.45
N GLY A 218 6.18 18.83 9.06
CA GLY A 218 5.88 17.42 8.87
C GLY A 218 5.44 17.04 7.44
N ILE A 219 4.58 16.03 7.34
CA ILE A 219 4.11 15.48 6.05
C ILE A 219 2.62 15.80 5.87
N ARG A 220 2.29 16.34 4.70
CA ARG A 220 0.92 16.65 4.29
C ARG A 220 0.55 15.88 3.04
N VAL A 221 -0.66 15.36 2.97
CA VAL A 221 -1.26 14.91 1.70
C VAL A 221 -1.75 16.14 0.95
N ARG A 222 -0.92 16.63 0.04
CA ARG A 222 -1.17 17.89 -0.69
C ARG A 222 -2.26 17.74 -1.74
N GLU A 223 -2.33 16.62 -2.41
CA GLU A 223 -3.36 16.30 -3.41
C GLU A 223 -3.39 14.80 -3.64
N GLY A 224 -4.43 14.33 -4.31
CA GLY A 224 -4.54 12.95 -4.75
C GLY A 224 -5.65 12.77 -5.77
N GLY A 225 -5.52 11.73 -6.57
CA GLY A 225 -6.51 11.42 -7.59
C GLY A 225 -6.49 9.96 -7.98
N SER A 226 -7.56 9.54 -8.64
CA SER A 226 -7.65 8.23 -9.25
C SER A 226 -8.36 8.28 -10.59
N ASN A 227 -8.02 7.34 -11.48
CA ASN A 227 -8.72 7.07 -12.72
C ASN A 227 -8.71 5.57 -13.03
N ILE A 228 -9.33 5.20 -14.12
CA ILE A 228 -9.39 3.81 -14.60
C ILE A 228 -8.83 3.77 -16.03
N ASP A 229 -7.94 2.80 -16.25
CA ASP A 229 -7.42 2.40 -17.54
C ASP A 229 -8.16 1.13 -18.00
N SER A 230 -8.86 1.21 -19.11
CA SER A 230 -9.62 0.07 -19.66
C SER A 230 -8.81 -0.82 -20.60
N TYR A 231 -7.48 -0.76 -20.55
CA TYR A 231 -6.62 -1.52 -21.48
C TYR A 231 -6.73 -3.04 -21.28
N ARG A 232 -6.47 -3.53 -20.04
CA ARG A 232 -6.63 -4.95 -19.66
C ARG A 232 -6.95 -5.08 -18.18
N VAL A 233 -7.54 -6.22 -17.80
CA VAL A 233 -7.91 -6.49 -16.40
C VAL A 233 -6.69 -6.63 -15.48
N THR A 234 -5.60 -7.23 -15.99
CA THR A 234 -4.42 -7.59 -15.17
C THR A 234 -3.18 -6.72 -15.44
N THR A 235 -3.26 -5.78 -16.37
CA THR A 235 -2.12 -4.92 -16.73
C THR A 235 -2.58 -3.53 -17.13
N SER A 236 -1.83 -2.51 -16.72
CA SER A 236 -1.98 -1.16 -17.24
C SER A 236 -1.49 -1.07 -18.68
N ASN A 237 -1.94 -0.03 -19.41
CA ASN A 237 -1.43 0.27 -20.74
C ASN A 237 0.08 0.57 -20.67
N PRO A 238 0.94 -0.17 -21.40
CA PRO A 238 2.38 0.05 -21.39
C PRO A 238 2.80 1.45 -21.87
N ASP A 239 1.94 2.16 -22.62
CA ASP A 239 2.18 3.55 -23.00
C ASP A 239 1.98 4.55 -21.87
N GLY A 240 1.36 4.14 -20.76
CA GLY A 240 1.15 4.92 -19.54
C GLY A 240 0.24 6.15 -19.72
N VAL A 241 -0.54 6.24 -20.81
CA VAL A 241 -1.31 7.47 -21.13
C VAL A 241 -2.30 7.84 -20.03
N CYS A 242 -3.06 6.88 -19.52
CA CYS A 242 -4.05 7.13 -18.47
C CYS A 242 -3.39 7.54 -17.15
N ILE A 243 -2.25 6.94 -16.81
CA ILE A 243 -1.49 7.28 -15.60
C ILE A 243 -0.87 8.68 -15.75
N ALA A 244 -0.32 9.02 -16.93
CA ALA A 244 0.23 10.35 -17.20
C ALA A 244 -0.84 11.44 -17.06
N ALA A 245 -2.02 11.25 -17.64
CA ALA A 245 -3.13 12.17 -17.49
C ALA A 245 -3.57 12.35 -16.02
N LEU A 246 -3.55 11.29 -15.23
CA LEU A 246 -3.81 11.36 -13.79
C LEU A 246 -2.75 12.19 -13.08
N GLN A 247 -1.47 11.93 -13.36
CA GLN A 247 -0.36 12.68 -12.76
C GLN A 247 -0.44 14.18 -13.10
N GLU A 248 -0.64 14.52 -14.35
CA GLU A 248 -0.83 15.91 -14.79
C GLU A 248 -2.01 16.57 -14.06
N SER A 249 -3.13 15.86 -13.92
CA SER A 249 -4.30 16.36 -13.20
C SER A 249 -4.02 16.59 -11.71
N VAL A 250 -3.30 15.69 -11.04
CA VAL A 250 -2.94 15.83 -9.63
C VAL A 250 -2.00 17.03 -9.44
N LEU A 251 -0.96 17.15 -10.25
CA LEU A 251 -0.01 18.26 -10.19
C LEU A 251 -0.68 19.61 -10.47
N SER A 252 -1.51 19.66 -11.49
CA SER A 252 -2.25 20.88 -11.87
C SER A 252 -3.18 21.36 -10.75
N ARG A 253 -3.96 20.45 -10.12
CA ARG A 253 -4.83 20.81 -8.98
C ARG A 253 -4.05 21.25 -7.75
N ALA A 254 -2.86 20.70 -7.55
CA ALA A 254 -1.97 21.13 -6.47
C ALA A 254 -1.27 22.46 -6.73
N GLY A 255 -1.22 22.92 -7.98
CA GLY A 255 -0.41 24.07 -8.40
C GLY A 255 1.09 23.79 -8.33
N VAL A 256 1.51 22.53 -8.58
CA VAL A 256 2.91 22.06 -8.45
C VAL A 256 3.43 21.70 -9.85
N ALA A 257 4.59 22.20 -10.21
CA ALA A 257 5.25 21.83 -11.46
C ALA A 257 5.97 20.47 -11.30
N ALA A 258 6.14 19.73 -12.41
CA ALA A 258 6.90 18.48 -12.38
C ALA A 258 8.35 18.67 -11.88
N SER A 259 8.98 19.82 -12.20
CA SER A 259 10.31 20.19 -11.71
C SER A 259 10.42 20.36 -10.19
N ASP A 260 9.30 20.53 -9.49
CA ASP A 260 9.26 20.69 -8.03
C ASP A 260 9.20 19.35 -7.29
N ILE A 261 9.06 18.25 -8.03
CA ILE A 261 9.04 16.89 -7.44
C ILE A 261 10.45 16.49 -7.03
N ARG A 262 10.60 16.13 -5.76
CA ARG A 262 11.87 15.74 -5.13
C ARG A 262 12.11 14.24 -5.13
N GLY A 263 11.06 13.44 -5.35
CA GLY A 263 11.18 11.99 -5.43
C GLY A 263 9.87 11.31 -5.78
N ILE A 264 9.96 10.10 -6.29
CA ILE A 264 8.84 9.26 -6.67
C ILE A 264 8.92 7.94 -5.89
N LYS A 265 7.91 7.64 -5.08
CA LYS A 265 7.66 6.30 -4.61
C LYS A 265 6.85 5.59 -5.71
N ALA A 266 7.52 4.75 -6.46
CA ALA A 266 6.91 4.00 -7.55
C ALA A 266 5.96 2.91 -7.03
N HIS A 267 5.00 2.50 -7.84
CA HIS A 267 4.25 1.28 -7.57
C HIS A 267 5.19 0.07 -7.58
N GLY A 268 6.07 -0.03 -8.59
CA GLY A 268 7.27 -0.87 -8.60
C GLY A 268 7.05 -2.30 -8.11
N THR A 269 6.30 -3.09 -8.86
CA THR A 269 5.95 -4.46 -8.48
C THR A 269 6.98 -5.50 -8.89
N GLY A 270 7.90 -5.16 -9.80
CA GLY A 270 8.79 -6.12 -10.44
C GLY A 270 8.11 -6.93 -11.54
N SER A 271 6.83 -6.67 -11.86
CA SER A 271 6.22 -7.31 -13.02
C SER A 271 6.59 -6.57 -14.30
N PRO A 272 6.93 -7.30 -15.39
CA PRO A 272 7.43 -6.68 -16.62
C PRO A 272 6.52 -5.58 -17.17
N MET A 273 5.22 -5.82 -17.20
CA MET A 273 4.25 -4.91 -17.83
C MET A 273 3.97 -3.68 -16.95
N ASN A 274 3.82 -3.86 -15.63
CA ASN A 274 3.56 -2.75 -14.73
C ASN A 274 4.74 -1.77 -14.71
N ASP A 275 5.95 -2.30 -14.53
CA ASP A 275 7.15 -1.46 -14.45
C ASP A 275 7.45 -0.75 -15.79
N ALA A 276 7.10 -1.38 -16.93
CA ALA A 276 7.22 -0.75 -18.23
C ALA A 276 6.25 0.45 -18.39
N GLY A 277 4.98 0.27 -17.99
CA GLY A 277 3.99 1.35 -18.02
C GLY A 277 4.37 2.50 -17.10
N GLU A 278 4.83 2.20 -15.87
CA GLU A 278 5.27 3.22 -14.93
C GLU A 278 6.52 3.97 -15.42
N ALA A 279 7.49 3.24 -15.97
CA ALA A 279 8.68 3.84 -16.59
C ALA A 279 8.32 4.79 -17.75
N ALA A 280 7.34 4.41 -18.57
CA ALA A 280 6.87 5.26 -19.67
C ALA A 280 6.26 6.57 -19.16
N VAL A 281 5.48 6.53 -18.07
CA VAL A 281 4.93 7.73 -17.41
C VAL A 281 6.04 8.63 -16.88
N ILE A 282 7.02 8.06 -16.19
CA ILE A 282 8.13 8.82 -15.60
C ILE A 282 8.92 9.51 -16.70
N ARG A 283 9.30 8.82 -17.76
CA ARG A 283 10.03 9.43 -18.90
C ARG A 283 9.23 10.52 -19.60
N ARG A 284 7.91 10.38 -19.67
CA ARG A 284 7.03 11.36 -20.29
C ARG A 284 6.90 12.63 -19.46
N ALA A 285 6.85 12.46 -18.13
CA ALA A 285 6.62 13.57 -17.20
C ALA A 285 7.89 14.36 -16.85
N PHE A 286 9.05 13.74 -16.95
CA PHE A 286 10.32 14.31 -16.49
C PHE A 286 11.40 14.19 -17.56
N GLU A 287 11.98 15.32 -17.94
CA GLU A 287 13.19 15.35 -18.78
C GLU A 287 14.38 14.67 -18.05
N VAL A 288 14.53 14.99 -16.77
CA VAL A 288 15.45 14.31 -15.84
C VAL A 288 14.60 13.81 -14.67
N PRO A 289 14.38 12.51 -14.55
CA PRO A 289 13.59 11.96 -13.46
C PRO A 289 14.20 12.27 -12.09
N PRO A 290 13.40 12.66 -11.08
CA PRO A 290 13.87 12.74 -9.71
C PRO A 290 14.20 11.32 -9.18
N PRO A 291 14.84 11.19 -8.01
CA PRO A 291 15.06 9.91 -7.37
C PRO A 291 13.78 9.06 -7.31
N ILE A 292 13.90 7.76 -7.65
CA ILE A 292 12.80 6.81 -7.67
C ILE A 292 13.06 5.73 -6.64
N CYS A 293 12.08 5.38 -5.80
CA CYS A 293 12.17 4.22 -4.93
C CYS A 293 10.94 3.32 -5.05
N ALA A 294 11.12 2.04 -4.74
CA ALA A 294 10.04 1.08 -4.54
C ALA A 294 10.15 0.48 -3.13
N LEU A 295 9.01 0.44 -2.42
CA LEU A 295 8.96 -0.06 -1.04
C LEU A 295 8.58 -1.53 -0.95
N LYS A 296 8.04 -2.11 -2.01
CA LYS A 296 7.64 -3.52 -2.03
C LYS A 296 8.77 -4.51 -1.73
N PRO A 297 10.04 -4.29 -2.12
CA PRO A 297 11.12 -5.18 -1.71
C PRO A 297 11.35 -5.28 -0.21
N TYR A 298 10.83 -4.33 0.59
CA TYR A 298 10.90 -4.35 2.05
C TYR A 298 9.74 -5.09 2.70
N ILE A 299 8.52 -4.99 2.13
CA ILE A 299 7.28 -5.44 2.78
C ILE A 299 6.43 -6.39 1.93
N GLY A 300 6.89 -6.74 0.73
CA GLY A 300 6.07 -7.44 -0.24
C GLY A 300 5.01 -6.55 -0.89
N HIS A 301 4.27 -7.11 -1.82
CA HIS A 301 3.09 -6.45 -2.35
C HIS A 301 1.89 -6.73 -1.42
N THR A 302 1.55 -5.78 -0.56
CA THR A 302 0.44 -5.89 0.39
C THR A 302 -0.91 -5.51 -0.24
N LEU A 303 -1.07 -5.79 -1.54
CA LEU A 303 -2.31 -5.69 -2.33
C LEU A 303 -3.16 -4.44 -1.97
N GLY A 304 -4.41 -4.64 -1.52
CA GLY A 304 -5.31 -3.53 -1.19
C GLY A 304 -4.85 -2.64 -0.05
N ALA A 305 -4.00 -3.15 0.85
CA ALA A 305 -3.41 -2.38 1.94
C ALA A 305 -2.19 -1.56 1.53
N CYS A 306 -1.60 -1.80 0.35
CA CYS A 306 -0.32 -1.17 -0.01
C CYS A 306 -0.38 0.37 -0.03
N GLY A 307 -1.55 0.96 -0.32
CA GLY A 307 -1.74 2.40 -0.29
C GLY A 307 -1.40 3.02 1.06
N VAL A 308 -2.00 2.52 2.13
CA VAL A 308 -1.75 3.03 3.50
C VAL A 308 -0.41 2.55 4.04
N ASN A 309 -0.04 1.27 3.85
CA ASN A 309 1.22 0.74 4.36
C ASN A 309 2.43 1.51 3.78
N GLU A 310 2.43 1.75 2.47
CA GLU A 310 3.48 2.48 1.81
C GLU A 310 3.41 4.00 2.09
N LEU A 311 2.20 4.57 2.27
CA LEU A 311 2.02 5.96 2.72
C LEU A 311 2.64 6.19 4.10
N VAL A 312 2.36 5.31 5.06
CA VAL A 312 2.91 5.38 6.42
C VAL A 312 4.42 5.24 6.40
N LEU A 313 4.94 4.21 5.73
CA LEU A 313 6.37 3.93 5.68
C LEU A 313 7.14 5.05 4.97
N MET A 314 6.61 5.56 3.85
CA MET A 314 7.23 6.69 3.13
C MET A 314 7.17 7.97 3.96
N SER A 315 6.04 8.26 4.62
CA SER A 315 5.93 9.43 5.48
C SER A 315 6.92 9.40 6.65
N ALA A 316 7.10 8.23 7.27
CA ALA A 316 8.09 8.04 8.34
C ALA A 316 9.52 8.25 7.83
N ALA A 317 9.84 7.69 6.66
CA ALA A 317 11.15 7.87 6.03
C ALA A 317 11.42 9.36 5.72
N LEU A 318 10.48 10.04 5.06
CA LEU A 318 10.60 11.46 4.72
C LEU A 318 10.75 12.34 5.98
N ARG A 319 9.95 12.09 7.04
CA ARG A 319 10.09 12.82 8.32
C ARG A 319 11.46 12.64 8.94
N SER A 320 12.06 11.47 8.78
CA SER A 320 13.42 11.21 9.26
C SER A 320 14.54 11.77 8.36
N GLY A 321 14.19 12.48 7.30
CA GLY A 321 15.16 13.03 6.34
C GLY A 321 15.67 12.02 5.31
N LEU A 322 15.05 10.84 5.21
CA LEU A 322 15.51 9.73 4.37
C LEU A 322 14.66 9.55 3.12
N PHE A 323 15.28 9.48 1.95
CA PHE A 323 14.68 8.92 0.74
C PHE A 323 15.12 7.45 0.58
N PRO A 324 14.19 6.47 0.54
CA PRO A 324 14.55 5.05 0.58
C PRO A 324 15.28 4.57 -0.68
N ALA A 325 16.21 3.63 -0.52
CA ALA A 325 16.73 2.80 -1.61
C ALA A 325 15.68 1.76 -2.06
N THR A 326 15.94 1.12 -3.19
CA THR A 326 15.17 -0.01 -3.72
C THR A 326 16.02 -1.27 -3.67
N PRO A 327 15.86 -2.14 -2.68
CA PRO A 327 16.54 -3.43 -2.66
C PRO A 327 16.15 -4.31 -3.86
N GLY A 328 17.05 -5.20 -4.25
CA GLY A 328 16.81 -6.18 -5.32
C GLY A 328 17.14 -5.69 -6.72
N PHE A 329 17.22 -4.38 -6.97
CA PHE A 329 17.68 -3.84 -8.24
C PHE A 329 19.20 -4.08 -8.42
N ARG A 330 19.60 -4.65 -9.56
CA ARG A 330 20.99 -5.02 -9.87
C ARG A 330 21.43 -4.57 -11.25
N THR A 331 20.53 -4.69 -12.23
CA THR A 331 20.86 -4.50 -13.63
C THR A 331 19.82 -3.60 -14.30
N GLU A 332 20.30 -2.52 -14.90
CA GLU A 332 19.46 -1.63 -15.68
C GLU A 332 18.83 -2.35 -16.86
N ASP A 333 17.58 -2.01 -17.14
CA ASP A 333 16.86 -2.39 -18.34
C ASP A 333 16.84 -1.18 -19.30
N PRO A 334 17.65 -1.20 -20.39
CA PRO A 334 17.68 -0.07 -21.32
C PRO A 334 16.33 0.25 -21.95
N ALA A 335 15.42 -0.73 -22.03
CA ALA A 335 14.08 -0.53 -22.57
C ALA A 335 13.20 0.33 -21.66
N LEU A 336 13.46 0.31 -20.35
CA LEU A 336 12.75 1.16 -19.39
C LEU A 336 13.26 2.59 -19.39
N GLY A 337 14.57 2.80 -19.57
CA GLY A 337 15.20 4.13 -19.54
C GLY A 337 15.04 4.89 -18.21
N VAL A 338 14.74 4.17 -17.13
CA VAL A 338 14.68 4.66 -15.75
C VAL A 338 15.26 3.59 -14.82
N ALA A 339 15.91 4.03 -13.74
CA ALA A 339 16.45 3.17 -12.71
C ALA A 339 16.09 3.72 -11.32
N PRO A 340 15.72 2.87 -10.38
CA PRO A 340 15.48 3.29 -9.01
C PRO A 340 16.80 3.54 -8.27
N THR A 341 16.74 4.28 -7.17
CA THR A 341 17.86 4.48 -6.27
C THR A 341 18.25 3.17 -5.58
N THR A 342 19.53 2.85 -5.53
CA THR A 342 20.07 1.64 -4.88
C THR A 342 20.68 1.93 -3.52
N VAL A 343 20.82 3.20 -3.17
CA VAL A 343 21.37 3.69 -1.90
C VAL A 343 20.37 4.67 -1.30
N HIS A 344 20.22 4.66 0.01
CA HIS A 344 19.43 5.68 0.70
C HIS A 344 20.01 7.07 0.43
N GLY A 345 19.13 8.01 0.14
CA GLY A 345 19.48 9.41 -0.10
C GLY A 345 18.81 10.34 0.92
N ASP A 346 19.12 11.62 0.79
CA ASP A 346 18.46 12.67 1.56
C ASP A 346 17.06 12.93 1.00
N ALA A 347 16.13 13.27 1.90
CA ALA A 347 14.80 13.72 1.55
C ALA A 347 14.65 15.21 1.89
N PRO A 348 14.97 16.13 0.96
CA PRO A 348 14.78 17.56 1.17
C PRO A 348 13.30 17.93 1.29
N ASP A 349 13.03 19.14 1.78
CA ASP A 349 11.67 19.69 1.75
C ASP A 349 11.19 19.85 0.30
N GLY A 350 9.90 19.67 0.08
CA GLY A 350 9.27 19.72 -1.23
C GLY A 350 8.23 18.64 -1.44
N HIS A 351 7.98 18.30 -2.69
CA HIS A 351 6.88 17.44 -3.10
C HIS A 351 7.36 16.04 -3.51
N TYR A 352 6.57 15.03 -3.16
CA TYR A 352 6.85 13.62 -3.45
C TYR A 352 5.61 12.96 -4.03
N LEU A 353 5.77 12.25 -5.15
CA LEU A 353 4.70 11.46 -5.76
C LEU A 353 4.72 10.04 -5.20
N LEU A 354 3.54 9.52 -4.86
CA LEU A 354 3.33 8.14 -4.49
C LEU A 354 2.36 7.50 -5.48
N ASN A 355 2.84 6.56 -6.25
CA ASN A 355 2.10 5.86 -7.30
C ASN A 355 1.55 4.53 -6.80
N PHE A 356 0.30 4.24 -7.15
CA PHE A 356 -0.39 2.99 -6.87
C PHE A 356 -1.20 2.58 -8.10
N PHE A 357 -0.92 1.41 -8.65
CA PHE A 357 -1.60 0.85 -9.82
C PHE A 357 -2.16 -0.52 -9.48
N GLY A 358 -3.35 -0.82 -9.94
CA GLY A 358 -4.06 -2.04 -9.56
C GLY A 358 -4.68 -2.76 -10.75
N PHE A 359 -4.94 -4.04 -10.56
CA PHE A 359 -5.77 -4.80 -11.47
C PHE A 359 -7.13 -4.14 -11.66
N GLY A 360 -7.77 -4.40 -12.80
CA GLY A 360 -8.97 -3.66 -13.21
C GLY A 360 -8.67 -2.29 -13.80
N GLY A 361 -7.37 -1.95 -13.98
CA GLY A 361 -6.94 -0.67 -14.53
C GLY A 361 -7.03 0.49 -13.55
N HIS A 362 -7.21 0.23 -12.27
CA HIS A 362 -7.27 1.28 -11.25
C HIS A 362 -5.90 1.92 -11.03
N ASN A 363 -5.82 3.23 -11.17
CA ASN A 363 -4.63 4.01 -10.87
C ASN A 363 -4.95 5.06 -9.80
N THR A 364 -4.06 5.22 -8.84
CA THR A 364 -4.16 6.24 -7.80
C THR A 364 -2.80 6.89 -7.58
N ILE A 365 -2.77 8.20 -7.47
CA ILE A 365 -1.58 8.98 -7.16
C ILE A 365 -1.86 9.85 -5.96
N LEU A 366 -0.95 9.85 -4.99
CA LEU A 366 -0.91 10.81 -3.89
C LEU A 366 0.29 11.74 -4.08
N LEU A 367 0.09 13.01 -3.82
CA LEU A 367 1.14 14.03 -3.75
C LEU A 367 1.34 14.41 -2.29
N LEU A 368 2.51 14.11 -1.75
CA LEU A 368 2.92 14.52 -0.42
C LEU A 368 3.72 15.81 -0.50
N GLU A 369 3.61 16.62 0.54
CA GLU A 369 4.47 17.77 0.80
C GLU A 369 5.19 17.54 2.13
N LYS A 370 6.52 17.62 2.09
CA LYS A 370 7.37 17.65 3.28
C LYS A 370 7.77 19.07 3.60
N ARG A 371 7.65 19.45 4.86
CA ARG A 371 8.14 20.72 5.44
C ARG A 371 8.86 20.44 6.76
N SER A 372 10.02 21.02 6.92
CA SER A 372 10.83 20.98 8.17
C SER A 372 10.27 21.90 9.24
#